data_a112e3cc7b7f8ca106c5b1ff93a5a5ff
#
_entry.id   a112e3cc7b7f8ca106c5b1ff93a5a5ff
#
_cell.length_a   1.000
_cell.length_b   1.000
_cell.length_c   1.000
_cell.angle_alpha   90.00
_cell.angle_beta   90.00
_cell.angle_gamma   90.00
#
_symmetry.space_group_name_H-M   'P 1'
#
loop_
_entity.id
_entity.type
_entity.pdbx_description
1 polymer ?
#
loop_
_entity_poly.entity_id
_entity_poly.type
_entity_poly.pdbx_seq_one_letter_code
_entity_poly.pdbx_strand_id
1 'polypeptide(L)'
;MGEYEQISLVPDLGGEIEEEDRIRKKEEENLVESLLFSLGRSVSVEEIATCLNMGKDGAFLAAERLRERYEERQEGLLIKKLEDRYQMVSHPKTYEGLIRVVKRPQRPVLSDVALETLSIIAYCQPITKVEVERIRGVKSDHAVNRLVEFGLIEEVGRLEAPGRPMLFATTEEFLYRFGVNSLKDLPALPEEVEKLLKEEVTEELKDGFGLEPDEAGATDENTAEEETEEPEEEANAESPET
;
A
#
# COMPACT_ATOMS: atom_id res chain seq x y z
N MET A 1 29.51 -67.83 -3.59
CA MET A 1 29.33 -66.52 -4.28
C MET A 1 28.31 -65.76 -3.49
N GLY A 2 28.75 -64.85 -2.63
CA GLY A 2 27.88 -64.03 -1.80
C GLY A 2 27.76 -62.70 -2.48
N GLU A 3 26.55 -62.35 -2.86
CA GLU A 3 26.17 -60.95 -3.29
C GLU A 3 26.25 -60.05 -2.07
N TYR A 4 27.20 -59.15 -2.10
CA TYR A 4 27.20 -57.99 -1.17
C TYR A 4 26.22 -56.95 -1.69
N GLU A 5 25.03 -56.89 -1.10
CA GLU A 5 24.15 -55.71 -1.22
C GLU A 5 24.88 -54.50 -0.65
N GLN A 6 25.30 -53.59 -1.53
CA GLN A 6 25.77 -52.28 -1.13
C GLN A 6 24.56 -51.46 -0.65
N ILE A 7 24.36 -51.43 0.66
CA ILE A 7 23.46 -50.49 1.30
C ILE A 7 24.12 -49.09 1.15
N SER A 8 23.61 -48.31 0.23
CA SER A 8 23.97 -46.90 0.09
C SER A 8 23.47 -46.14 1.32
N LEU A 9 24.34 -45.95 2.29
CA LEU A 9 24.12 -45.13 3.50
C LEU A 9 24.52 -43.68 3.18
N VAL A 10 23.91 -43.07 2.18
CA VAL A 10 23.98 -41.64 1.98
C VAL A 10 22.65 -41.09 2.51
N PRO A 11 22.65 -40.29 3.61
CA PRO A 11 21.43 -39.62 4.05
C PRO A 11 20.91 -38.76 2.89
N ASP A 12 19.62 -38.85 2.62
CA ASP A 12 18.96 -37.99 1.64
C ASP A 12 18.86 -36.55 2.21
N LEU A 13 20.01 -35.89 2.20
CA LEU A 13 20.12 -34.48 2.66
C LEU A 13 19.24 -33.54 1.86
N GLY A 14 18.85 -33.90 0.64
CA GLY A 14 17.94 -33.09 -0.18
C GLY A 14 16.52 -33.10 0.37
N GLY A 15 16.00 -34.23 0.77
CA GLY A 15 14.66 -34.36 1.33
C GLY A 15 14.49 -33.68 2.70
N GLU A 16 15.53 -33.71 3.54
CA GLU A 16 15.51 -33.05 4.85
C GLU A 16 15.48 -31.54 4.69
N ILE A 17 16.26 -30.95 3.79
CA ILE A 17 16.29 -29.50 3.52
C ILE A 17 14.95 -29.02 2.94
N GLU A 18 14.34 -29.78 2.04
CA GLU A 18 13.04 -29.44 1.47
C GLU A 18 11.92 -29.48 2.52
N GLU A 19 11.97 -30.43 3.44
CA GLU A 19 10.99 -30.53 4.52
C GLU A 19 11.14 -29.40 5.54
N GLU A 20 12.37 -29.03 5.93
CA GLU A 20 12.63 -27.91 6.81
C GLU A 20 12.15 -26.59 6.18
N ASP A 21 12.40 -26.39 4.89
CA ASP A 21 11.93 -25.20 4.15
C ASP A 21 10.40 -25.13 4.10
N ARG A 22 9.75 -26.27 3.93
CA ARG A 22 8.29 -26.39 3.93
C ARG A 22 7.69 -26.06 5.28
N ILE A 23 8.30 -26.57 6.36
CA ILE A 23 7.88 -26.28 7.73
C ILE A 23 8.02 -24.78 8.03
N ARG A 24 9.18 -24.19 7.72
CA ARG A 24 9.43 -22.76 7.91
C ARG A 24 8.41 -21.89 7.17
N LYS A 25 8.17 -22.16 5.88
CA LYS A 25 7.17 -21.43 5.10
C LYS A 25 5.78 -21.53 5.71
N LYS A 26 5.43 -22.67 6.26
CA LYS A 26 4.16 -22.88 6.93
C LYS A 26 4.04 -22.09 8.23
N GLU A 27 5.12 -22.00 9.00
CA GLU A 27 5.18 -21.18 10.22
C GLU A 27 5.06 -19.70 9.90
N GLU A 28 5.75 -19.22 8.85
CA GLU A 28 5.63 -17.85 8.35
C GLU A 28 4.17 -17.52 7.99
N GLU A 29 3.51 -18.38 7.21
CA GLU A 29 2.10 -18.19 6.85
C GLU A 29 1.18 -18.18 8.07
N ASN A 30 1.39 -19.07 9.05
CA ASN A 30 0.58 -19.12 10.26
C ASN A 30 0.74 -17.84 11.10
N LEU A 31 1.95 -17.26 11.11
CA LEU A 31 2.20 -16.01 11.83
C LEU A 31 1.52 -14.82 11.13
N VAL A 32 1.59 -14.76 9.78
CA VAL A 32 0.86 -13.75 8.99
C VAL A 32 -0.65 -13.89 9.20
N GLU A 33 -1.19 -15.11 9.16
CA GLU A 33 -2.59 -15.40 9.41
C GLU A 33 -3.05 -14.87 10.77
N SER A 34 -2.25 -15.15 11.81
CA SER A 34 -2.52 -14.69 13.17
C SER A 34 -2.47 -13.15 13.27
N LEU A 35 -1.52 -12.52 12.58
CA LEU A 35 -1.38 -11.06 12.53
C LEU A 35 -2.61 -10.41 11.90
N LEU A 36 -3.00 -10.88 10.71
CA LEU A 36 -4.16 -10.35 9.99
C LEU A 36 -5.46 -10.51 10.77
N PHE A 37 -5.64 -11.68 11.41
CA PHE A 37 -6.79 -11.94 12.26
C PHE A 37 -6.82 -11.03 13.49
N SER A 38 -5.70 -10.90 14.20
CA SER A 38 -5.62 -10.15 15.45
C SER A 38 -5.83 -8.66 15.28
N LEU A 39 -5.33 -8.09 14.19
CA LEU A 39 -5.46 -6.66 13.92
C LEU A 39 -6.83 -6.29 13.34
N GLY A 40 -7.47 -7.18 12.59
CA GLY A 40 -8.80 -6.95 12.00
C GLY A 40 -8.88 -5.78 11.00
N ARG A 41 -7.72 -5.24 10.58
CA ARG A 41 -7.55 -4.18 9.60
C ARG A 41 -6.59 -4.60 8.50
N SER A 42 -6.41 -3.76 7.49
CA SER A 42 -5.33 -3.95 6.52
C SER A 42 -3.96 -3.81 7.19
N VAL A 43 -3.01 -4.63 6.77
CA VAL A 43 -1.65 -4.71 7.30
C VAL A 43 -0.67 -4.56 6.13
N SER A 44 0.27 -3.63 6.24
CA SER A 44 1.27 -3.38 5.19
C SER A 44 2.32 -4.49 5.14
N VAL A 45 3.02 -4.60 4.01
CA VAL A 45 4.15 -5.51 3.86
C VAL A 45 5.25 -5.23 4.88
N GLU A 46 5.47 -3.95 5.26
CA GLU A 46 6.42 -3.54 6.29
C GLU A 46 6.04 -4.06 7.68
N GLU A 47 4.76 -3.99 8.03
CA GLU A 47 4.27 -4.54 9.30
C GLU A 47 4.43 -6.07 9.34
N ILE A 48 4.16 -6.74 8.21
CA ILE A 48 4.38 -8.19 8.06
C ILE A 48 5.87 -8.52 8.16
N ALA A 49 6.75 -7.77 7.50
CA ALA A 49 8.19 -7.93 7.55
C ALA A 49 8.73 -7.80 8.99
N THR A 50 8.22 -6.81 9.73
CA THR A 50 8.54 -6.62 11.13
C THR A 50 8.08 -7.80 11.98
N CYS A 51 6.86 -8.30 11.75
CA CYS A 51 6.30 -9.45 12.47
C CYS A 51 7.11 -10.74 12.23
N LEU A 52 7.52 -10.98 10.98
CA LEU A 52 8.29 -12.16 10.57
C LEU A 52 9.80 -12.00 10.83
N ASN A 53 10.27 -10.82 11.22
CA ASN A 53 11.70 -10.46 11.36
C ASN A 53 12.50 -10.80 10.09
N MET A 54 11.99 -10.38 8.93
CA MET A 54 12.62 -10.62 7.61
C MET A 54 12.50 -9.41 6.70
N GLY A 55 13.15 -9.46 5.54
CA GLY A 55 13.05 -8.42 4.52
C GLY A 55 11.68 -8.33 3.86
N LYS A 56 11.35 -7.17 3.27
CA LYS A 56 10.05 -6.91 2.61
C LYS A 56 9.68 -7.95 1.55
N ASP A 57 10.63 -8.38 0.71
CA ASP A 57 10.40 -9.36 -0.34
C ASP A 57 9.96 -10.71 0.22
N GLY A 58 10.60 -11.16 1.30
CA GLY A 58 10.22 -12.40 1.99
C GLY A 58 8.83 -12.30 2.61
N ALA A 59 8.52 -11.16 3.25
CA ALA A 59 7.22 -10.89 3.84
C ALA A 59 6.09 -10.83 2.79
N PHE A 60 6.36 -10.18 1.66
CA PHE A 60 5.46 -10.17 0.51
C PHE A 60 5.16 -11.58 0.00
N LEU A 61 6.20 -12.40 -0.21
CA LEU A 61 6.03 -13.78 -0.66
C LEU A 61 5.25 -14.64 0.34
N ALA A 62 5.48 -14.46 1.65
CA ALA A 62 4.72 -15.16 2.69
C ALA A 62 3.23 -14.78 2.67
N ALA A 63 2.93 -13.49 2.51
CA ALA A 63 1.57 -12.98 2.41
C ALA A 63 0.84 -13.48 1.14
N GLU A 64 1.55 -13.50 -0.02
CA GLU A 64 0.97 -14.02 -1.27
C GLU A 64 0.68 -15.52 -1.19
N ARG A 65 1.62 -16.34 -0.65
CA ARG A 65 1.37 -17.78 -0.43
C ARG A 65 0.14 -18.01 0.47
N LEU A 66 0.00 -17.22 1.53
CA LEU A 66 -1.15 -17.31 2.40
C LEU A 66 -2.44 -16.92 1.66
N ARG A 67 -2.42 -15.84 0.87
CA ARG A 67 -3.55 -15.37 0.06
C ARG A 67 -4.01 -16.45 -0.92
N GLU A 68 -3.08 -17.03 -1.68
CA GLU A 68 -3.36 -18.11 -2.64
C GLU A 68 -3.98 -19.33 -1.94
N ARG A 69 -3.45 -19.73 -0.78
CA ARG A 69 -4.01 -20.82 0.02
C ARG A 69 -5.46 -20.58 0.43
N TYR A 70 -5.81 -19.34 0.80
CA TYR A 70 -7.19 -18.97 1.15
C TYR A 70 -8.09 -18.93 -0.08
N GLU A 71 -7.57 -18.50 -1.21
CA GLU A 71 -8.28 -18.46 -2.48
C GLU A 71 -8.63 -19.88 -2.98
N GLU A 72 -7.66 -20.82 -2.89
CA GLU A 72 -7.87 -22.24 -3.26
C GLU A 72 -8.92 -22.93 -2.39
N ARG A 73 -8.91 -22.68 -1.09
CA ARG A 73 -9.82 -23.29 -0.13
C ARG A 73 -11.27 -22.87 -0.32
N GLN A 74 -11.51 -21.66 -0.78
CA GLN A 74 -12.87 -21.12 -1.00
C GLN A 74 -13.79 -21.25 0.23
N GLU A 75 -13.23 -21.15 1.43
CA GLU A 75 -13.95 -21.28 2.71
C GLU A 75 -14.62 -19.97 3.12
N GLY A 76 -14.90 -19.79 4.42
CA GLY A 76 -15.63 -18.62 4.95
C GLY A 76 -14.85 -17.32 4.98
N LEU A 77 -13.53 -17.36 4.86
CA LEU A 77 -12.62 -16.22 4.88
C LEU A 77 -11.81 -16.17 3.59
N LEU A 78 -11.35 -14.96 3.24
CA LEU A 78 -10.36 -14.74 2.18
C LEU A 78 -9.40 -13.62 2.62
N ILE A 79 -8.24 -13.56 1.95
CA ILE A 79 -7.28 -12.48 2.15
C ILE A 79 -7.35 -11.59 0.91
N LYS A 80 -7.72 -10.33 1.13
CA LYS A 80 -7.78 -9.30 0.09
C LYS A 80 -6.46 -8.53 0.08
N LYS A 81 -5.91 -8.33 -1.11
CA LYS A 81 -4.78 -7.43 -1.35
C LYS A 81 -5.32 -6.07 -1.75
N LEU A 82 -4.81 -5.02 -1.13
CA LEU A 82 -5.12 -3.61 -1.36
C LEU A 82 -3.78 -2.90 -1.55
N GLU A 83 -3.37 -2.70 -2.78
CA GLU A 83 -2.03 -2.19 -3.14
C GLU A 83 -0.90 -2.99 -2.48
N ASP A 84 -0.19 -2.42 -1.50
CA ASP A 84 0.88 -3.05 -0.72
C ASP A 84 0.42 -3.62 0.64
N ARG A 85 -0.89 -3.73 0.84
CA ARG A 85 -1.50 -4.15 2.12
C ARG A 85 -2.37 -5.39 1.94
N TYR A 86 -2.50 -6.14 3.01
CA TYR A 86 -3.33 -7.36 3.06
C TYR A 86 -4.35 -7.28 4.18
N GLN A 87 -5.56 -7.76 3.92
CA GLN A 87 -6.63 -7.80 4.92
C GLN A 87 -7.37 -9.12 4.87
N MET A 88 -7.60 -9.71 6.04
CA MET A 88 -8.50 -10.86 6.19
C MET A 88 -9.95 -10.39 6.23
N VAL A 89 -10.78 -10.93 5.37
CA VAL A 89 -12.20 -10.54 5.24
C VAL A 89 -13.09 -11.76 5.06
N SER A 90 -14.38 -11.59 5.30
CA SER A 90 -15.34 -12.65 5.06
C SER A 90 -15.52 -12.90 3.56
N HIS A 91 -15.62 -14.17 3.18
CA HIS A 91 -15.88 -14.55 1.80
C HIS A 91 -17.30 -14.10 1.37
N PRO A 92 -17.48 -13.52 0.17
CA PRO A 92 -18.78 -13.03 -0.30
C PRO A 92 -19.93 -14.05 -0.19
N LYS A 93 -19.64 -15.34 -0.38
CA LYS A 93 -20.62 -16.44 -0.24
C LYS A 93 -21.27 -16.51 1.15
N THR A 94 -20.63 -15.96 2.19
CA THR A 94 -21.12 -15.98 3.58
C THR A 94 -21.95 -14.74 3.94
N TYR A 95 -21.97 -13.70 3.10
CA TYR A 95 -22.58 -12.41 3.42
C TYR A 95 -24.06 -12.50 3.78
N GLU A 96 -24.81 -13.33 3.05
CA GLU A 96 -26.25 -13.48 3.29
C GLU A 96 -26.56 -13.95 4.72
N GLY A 97 -25.75 -14.85 5.26
CA GLY A 97 -25.86 -15.30 6.64
C GLY A 97 -25.41 -14.23 7.65
N LEU A 98 -24.29 -13.58 7.37
CA LEU A 98 -23.69 -12.58 8.26
C LEU A 98 -24.56 -11.33 8.41
N ILE A 99 -25.22 -10.88 7.34
CA ILE A 99 -26.11 -9.70 7.34
C ILE A 99 -27.24 -9.83 8.38
N ARG A 100 -27.69 -11.04 8.68
CA ARG A 100 -28.77 -11.28 9.66
C ARG A 100 -28.34 -10.93 11.09
N VAL A 101 -27.06 -10.99 11.38
CA VAL A 101 -26.50 -10.78 12.73
C VAL A 101 -25.76 -9.46 12.82
N VAL A 102 -24.98 -9.14 11.80
CA VAL A 102 -24.13 -7.93 11.78
C VAL A 102 -25.00 -6.74 11.38
N LYS A 103 -25.27 -5.84 12.34
CA LYS A 103 -25.87 -4.55 12.03
C LYS A 103 -24.85 -3.75 11.20
N ARG A 104 -25.11 -3.61 9.92
CA ARG A 104 -24.30 -2.72 9.07
C ARG A 104 -24.43 -1.29 9.61
N PRO A 105 -23.34 -0.60 9.93
CA PRO A 105 -23.39 0.84 10.03
C PRO A 105 -23.95 1.37 8.71
N GLN A 106 -24.95 2.26 8.78
CA GLN A 106 -25.48 2.89 7.55
C GLN A 106 -24.33 3.68 6.93
N ARG A 107 -23.81 3.20 5.81
CA ARG A 107 -22.82 3.96 5.04
C ARG A 107 -23.52 5.22 4.55
N PRO A 108 -22.96 6.41 4.82
CA PRO A 108 -23.55 7.65 4.36
C PRO A 108 -23.66 7.63 2.83
N VAL A 109 -24.84 8.01 2.32
CA VAL A 109 -25.04 8.15 0.88
C VAL A 109 -24.24 9.39 0.44
N LEU A 110 -23.40 9.21 -0.56
CA LEU A 110 -22.69 10.33 -1.20
C LEU A 110 -23.68 11.08 -2.10
N SER A 111 -23.71 12.41 -1.99
CA SER A 111 -24.41 13.25 -2.95
C SER A 111 -23.66 13.27 -4.28
N ASP A 112 -24.34 13.66 -5.37
CA ASP A 112 -23.71 13.82 -6.68
C ASP A 112 -22.51 14.77 -6.64
N VAL A 113 -22.62 15.86 -5.88
CA VAL A 113 -21.54 16.82 -5.63
C VAL A 113 -20.33 16.16 -4.94
N ALA A 114 -20.57 15.28 -3.96
CA ALA A 114 -19.51 14.58 -3.27
C ALA A 114 -18.86 13.50 -4.18
N LEU A 115 -19.66 12.83 -5.01
CA LEU A 115 -19.15 11.84 -5.99
C LEU A 115 -18.29 12.50 -7.06
N GLU A 116 -18.75 13.64 -7.61
CA GLU A 116 -17.98 14.43 -8.58
C GLU A 116 -16.64 14.88 -7.99
N THR A 117 -16.66 15.46 -6.78
CA THR A 117 -15.45 15.90 -6.08
C THR A 117 -14.50 14.73 -5.81
N LEU A 118 -15.03 13.59 -5.36
CA LEU A 118 -14.25 12.39 -5.09
C LEU A 118 -13.61 11.81 -6.36
N SER A 119 -14.34 11.83 -7.48
CA SER A 119 -13.82 11.38 -8.77
C SER A 119 -12.63 12.24 -9.22
N ILE A 120 -12.73 13.56 -9.14
CA ILE A 120 -11.61 14.47 -9.47
C ILE A 120 -10.38 14.12 -8.61
N ILE A 121 -10.57 13.98 -7.30
CA ILE A 121 -9.46 13.65 -6.40
C ILE A 121 -8.87 12.29 -6.77
N ALA A 122 -9.68 11.27 -7.03
CA ALA A 122 -9.21 9.92 -7.34
C ALA A 122 -8.35 9.84 -8.62
N TYR A 123 -8.64 10.66 -9.61
CA TYR A 123 -7.89 10.67 -10.88
C TYR A 123 -6.74 11.67 -10.93
N CYS A 124 -6.76 12.71 -10.08
CA CYS A 124 -5.77 13.80 -10.11
C CYS A 124 -4.87 13.84 -8.86
N GLN A 125 -5.00 12.89 -7.94
CA GLN A 125 -4.23 12.86 -6.69
C GLN A 125 -2.72 12.68 -6.90
N PRO A 126 -1.87 13.30 -6.04
CA PRO A 126 -2.25 14.21 -4.96
C PRO A 126 -2.67 15.59 -5.49
N ILE A 127 -3.78 16.14 -4.99
CA ILE A 127 -4.39 17.39 -5.49
C ILE A 127 -4.79 18.32 -4.36
N THR A 128 -4.68 19.63 -4.59
CA THR A 128 -5.14 20.64 -3.63
C THR A 128 -6.64 20.94 -3.76
N LYS A 129 -7.21 21.50 -2.72
CA LYS A 129 -8.61 21.93 -2.77
C LYS A 129 -8.88 23.03 -3.81
N VAL A 130 -7.91 23.91 -4.04
CA VAL A 130 -8.02 24.99 -5.03
C VAL A 130 -8.11 24.42 -6.44
N GLU A 131 -7.27 23.43 -6.77
CA GLU A 131 -7.32 22.70 -8.05
C GLU A 131 -8.66 21.99 -8.24
N VAL A 132 -9.17 21.32 -7.20
CA VAL A 132 -10.51 20.70 -7.24
C VAL A 132 -11.60 21.74 -7.54
N GLU A 133 -11.56 22.91 -6.89
CA GLU A 133 -12.52 23.99 -7.11
C GLU A 133 -12.44 24.57 -8.53
N ARG A 134 -11.25 24.66 -9.09
CA ARG A 134 -11.01 25.12 -10.46
C ARG A 134 -11.63 24.15 -11.47
N ILE A 135 -11.30 22.85 -11.36
CA ILE A 135 -11.87 21.83 -12.24
C ILE A 135 -13.40 21.82 -12.17
N ARG A 136 -13.97 21.98 -10.98
CA ARG A 136 -15.42 22.00 -10.78
C ARG A 136 -16.07 23.33 -11.15
N GLY A 137 -15.32 24.42 -11.24
CA GLY A 137 -15.84 25.77 -11.45
C GLY A 137 -16.63 26.35 -10.26
N VAL A 138 -16.68 25.66 -9.12
CA VAL A 138 -17.45 26.05 -7.95
C VAL A 138 -16.72 25.68 -6.65
N LYS A 139 -17.05 26.40 -5.55
CA LYS A 139 -16.53 26.10 -4.22
C LYS A 139 -16.82 24.67 -3.79
N SER A 140 -15.79 23.99 -3.27
CA SER A 140 -15.85 22.58 -2.92
C SER A 140 -15.53 22.27 -1.46
N ASP A 141 -15.35 23.31 -0.62
CA ASP A 141 -15.02 23.15 0.81
C ASP A 141 -15.87 22.12 1.53
N HIS A 142 -17.19 22.24 1.38
CA HIS A 142 -18.13 21.35 2.06
C HIS A 142 -18.01 19.90 1.57
N ALA A 143 -17.82 19.69 0.26
CA ALA A 143 -17.68 18.36 -0.32
C ALA A 143 -16.38 17.71 0.14
N VAL A 144 -15.25 18.42 0.08
CA VAL A 144 -13.94 17.93 0.54
C VAL A 144 -13.99 17.57 2.02
N ASN A 145 -14.45 18.46 2.90
CA ASN A 145 -14.56 18.19 4.33
C ASN A 145 -15.45 16.96 4.61
N ARG A 146 -16.54 16.81 3.88
CA ARG A 146 -17.45 15.67 4.01
C ARG A 146 -16.80 14.36 3.59
N LEU A 147 -15.98 14.38 2.54
CA LEU A 147 -15.22 13.21 2.09
C LEU A 147 -14.14 12.81 3.11
N VAL A 148 -13.49 13.79 3.75
CA VAL A 148 -12.56 13.54 4.87
C VAL A 148 -13.30 12.93 6.07
N GLU A 149 -14.46 13.49 6.47
CA GLU A 149 -15.30 12.93 7.54
C GLU A 149 -15.73 11.47 7.27
N PHE A 150 -15.96 11.14 6.00
CA PHE A 150 -16.31 9.78 5.57
C PHE A 150 -15.08 8.85 5.46
N GLY A 151 -13.87 9.38 5.66
CA GLY A 151 -12.63 8.65 5.54
C GLY A 151 -12.34 8.18 4.12
N LEU A 152 -12.91 8.84 3.08
CA LEU A 152 -12.71 8.47 1.68
C LEU A 152 -11.49 9.15 1.06
N ILE A 153 -11.10 10.30 1.63
CA ILE A 153 -9.89 11.03 1.29
C ILE A 153 -9.17 11.44 2.56
N GLU A 154 -7.88 11.68 2.47
CA GLU A 154 -7.03 12.13 3.56
C GLU A 154 -6.01 13.18 3.10
N GLU A 155 -5.43 13.89 4.05
CA GLU A 155 -4.36 14.85 3.82
C GLU A 155 -3.02 14.09 3.75
N VAL A 156 -2.39 14.08 2.58
CA VAL A 156 -1.12 13.34 2.36
C VAL A 156 0.12 14.22 2.43
N GLY A 157 -0.06 15.54 2.48
CA GLY A 157 1.05 16.47 2.56
C GLY A 157 0.64 17.91 2.28
N ARG A 158 1.64 18.73 1.97
CA ARG A 158 1.44 20.14 1.57
C ARG A 158 2.27 20.45 0.35
N LEU A 159 1.67 21.15 -0.60
CA LEU A 159 2.37 21.63 -1.78
C LEU A 159 3.38 22.72 -1.37
N GLU A 160 4.60 22.66 -1.93
CA GLU A 160 5.63 23.69 -1.72
C GLU A 160 5.40 24.89 -2.62
N ALA A 161 4.37 25.67 -2.28
CA ALA A 161 3.91 26.82 -3.01
C ALA A 161 3.44 27.92 -2.03
N PRO A 162 3.26 29.17 -2.45
CA PRO A 162 2.73 30.23 -1.61
C PRO A 162 1.43 29.81 -0.90
N GLY A 163 1.39 29.96 0.42
CA GLY A 163 0.26 29.49 1.24
C GLY A 163 0.32 28.03 1.66
N ARG A 164 1.26 27.22 1.13
CA ARG A 164 1.46 25.79 1.43
C ARG A 164 0.15 25.01 1.53
N PRO A 165 -0.67 24.97 0.44
CA PRO A 165 -1.97 24.32 0.49
C PRO A 165 -1.85 22.82 0.76
N MET A 166 -2.86 22.27 1.43
CA MET A 166 -2.94 20.83 1.72
C MET A 166 -3.21 20.03 0.45
N LEU A 167 -2.53 18.89 0.34
CA LEU A 167 -2.73 17.89 -0.71
C LEU A 167 -3.62 16.77 -0.19
N PHE A 168 -4.57 16.36 -1.01
CA PHE A 168 -5.52 15.30 -0.71
C PHE A 168 -5.30 14.10 -1.64
N ALA A 169 -5.48 12.90 -1.08
CA ALA A 169 -5.52 11.65 -1.82
C ALA A 169 -6.63 10.74 -1.28
N THR A 170 -6.98 9.71 -2.03
CA THR A 170 -7.95 8.70 -1.62
C THR A 170 -7.33 7.73 -0.60
N THR A 171 -8.18 7.15 0.25
CA THR A 171 -7.81 6.20 1.30
C THR A 171 -8.07 4.76 0.89
N GLU A 172 -7.67 3.81 1.74
CA GLU A 172 -8.08 2.41 1.62
C GLU A 172 -9.61 2.21 1.71
N GLU A 173 -10.31 3.02 2.52
CA GLU A 173 -11.78 2.96 2.60
C GLU A 173 -12.42 3.30 1.25
N PHE A 174 -11.81 4.20 0.47
CA PHE A 174 -12.22 4.46 -0.90
C PHE A 174 -12.09 3.19 -1.76
N LEU A 175 -10.92 2.54 -1.78
CA LEU A 175 -10.69 1.31 -2.54
C LEU A 175 -11.69 0.22 -2.13
N TYR A 176 -11.87 0.06 -0.81
CA TYR A 176 -12.81 -0.91 -0.26
C TYR A 176 -14.26 -0.62 -0.64
N ARG A 177 -14.67 0.65 -0.58
CA ARG A 177 -16.04 1.08 -0.83
C ARG A 177 -16.44 0.94 -2.31
N PHE A 178 -15.51 1.22 -3.21
CA PHE A 178 -15.75 1.13 -4.66
C PHE A 178 -15.37 -0.24 -5.23
N GLY A 179 -14.84 -1.15 -4.43
CA GLY A 179 -14.56 -2.52 -4.82
C GLY A 179 -13.36 -2.67 -5.75
N VAL A 180 -12.46 -1.70 -5.76
CA VAL A 180 -11.18 -1.73 -6.49
C VAL A 180 -10.05 -2.17 -5.56
N ASN A 181 -8.98 -2.75 -6.10
CA ASN A 181 -7.83 -3.18 -5.31
C ASN A 181 -6.70 -2.15 -5.36
N SER A 182 -6.67 -1.32 -6.40
CA SER A 182 -5.71 -0.25 -6.60
C SER A 182 -6.32 0.88 -7.43
N LEU A 183 -5.67 2.03 -7.46
CA LEU A 183 -6.06 3.14 -8.34
C LEU A 183 -6.00 2.80 -9.82
N LYS A 184 -5.14 1.83 -10.19
CA LYS A 184 -4.99 1.34 -11.57
C LYS A 184 -6.22 0.57 -12.06
N ASP A 185 -7.06 0.08 -11.14
CA ASP A 185 -8.30 -0.63 -11.46
C ASP A 185 -9.46 0.33 -11.74
N LEU A 186 -9.26 1.64 -11.58
CA LEU A 186 -10.27 2.63 -11.94
C LEU A 186 -10.52 2.62 -13.45
N PRO A 187 -11.78 2.85 -13.89
CA PRO A 187 -12.10 2.95 -15.31
C PRO A 187 -11.24 4.01 -16.00
N ALA A 188 -10.74 3.71 -17.19
CA ALA A 188 -10.02 4.70 -17.98
C ALA A 188 -10.94 5.88 -18.32
N LEU A 189 -10.42 7.09 -18.17
CA LEU A 189 -11.14 8.29 -18.59
C LEU A 189 -11.14 8.40 -20.12
N PRO A 190 -12.19 8.98 -20.72
CA PRO A 190 -12.13 9.38 -22.12
C PRO A 190 -10.96 10.35 -22.34
N GLU A 191 -10.24 10.20 -23.44
CA GLU A 191 -9.04 11.00 -23.76
C GLU A 191 -9.29 12.53 -23.65
N GLU A 192 -10.48 12.97 -24.03
CA GLU A 192 -10.87 14.39 -23.94
C GLU A 192 -10.94 14.88 -22.49
N VAL A 193 -11.48 14.05 -21.59
CA VAL A 193 -11.59 14.39 -20.15
C VAL A 193 -10.22 14.33 -19.50
N GLU A 194 -9.40 13.36 -19.82
CA GLU A 194 -8.04 13.23 -19.29
C GLU A 194 -7.17 14.44 -19.68
N LYS A 195 -7.28 14.92 -20.92
CA LYS A 195 -6.59 16.13 -21.36
C LYS A 195 -7.04 17.38 -20.62
N LEU A 196 -8.35 17.56 -20.48
CA LEU A 196 -8.90 18.71 -19.73
C LEU A 196 -8.41 18.72 -18.29
N LEU A 197 -8.43 17.57 -17.61
CA LEU A 197 -7.95 17.47 -16.22
C LEU A 197 -6.45 17.78 -16.12
N LYS A 198 -5.64 17.29 -17.05
CA LYS A 198 -4.18 17.57 -17.08
C LYS A 198 -3.87 19.02 -17.39
N GLU A 199 -4.56 19.64 -18.32
CA GLU A 199 -4.40 21.05 -18.68
C GLU A 199 -4.72 21.96 -17.50
N GLU A 200 -5.83 21.74 -16.83
CA GLU A 200 -6.28 22.52 -15.67
C GLU A 200 -5.29 22.40 -14.49
N VAL A 201 -4.75 21.21 -14.20
CA VAL A 201 -3.76 20.99 -13.14
C VAL A 201 -2.41 21.63 -13.51
N THR A 202 -1.99 21.52 -14.78
CA THR A 202 -0.68 22.03 -15.25
C THR A 202 -0.64 23.56 -15.33
N GLU A 203 -1.75 24.22 -15.68
CA GLU A 203 -1.82 25.69 -15.73
C GLU A 203 -1.64 26.32 -14.35
N GLU A 204 -2.10 25.69 -13.27
CA GLU A 204 -1.93 26.23 -11.92
C GLU A 204 -0.47 26.20 -11.46
N LEU A 205 0.28 25.17 -11.83
CA LEU A 205 1.71 25.10 -11.55
C LEU A 205 2.48 26.23 -12.26
N LYS A 206 2.04 26.66 -13.44
CA LYS A 206 2.66 27.74 -14.21
C LYS A 206 2.20 29.13 -13.77
N ASP A 207 0.91 29.35 -13.64
CA ASP A 207 0.33 30.69 -13.39
C ASP A 207 0.29 31.06 -11.90
N GLY A 208 0.09 30.08 -11.01
CA GLY A 208 -0.01 30.31 -9.57
C GLY A 208 1.30 30.23 -8.82
N PHE A 209 2.24 29.44 -9.28
CA PHE A 209 3.43 29.07 -8.50
C PHE A 209 4.76 29.19 -9.25
N GLY A 210 4.76 29.42 -10.56
CA GLY A 210 5.99 29.60 -11.35
C GLY A 210 6.90 28.36 -11.41
N LEU A 211 6.35 27.15 -11.21
CA LEU A 211 7.05 25.89 -11.26
C LEU A 211 6.90 25.25 -12.65
N GLU A 212 8.00 24.79 -13.22
CA GLU A 212 7.97 23.99 -14.46
C GLU A 212 7.49 22.56 -14.15
N PRO A 213 6.72 21.90 -15.06
CA PRO A 213 6.05 20.63 -14.76
C PRO A 213 6.96 19.41 -14.53
N ASP A 214 8.26 19.53 -14.72
CA ASP A 214 9.22 18.41 -14.59
C ASP A 214 9.75 18.19 -13.15
N GLU A 215 9.47 19.07 -12.20
CA GLU A 215 9.99 18.92 -10.82
C GLU A 215 9.04 18.21 -9.84
N ALA A 216 7.82 17.93 -10.23
CA ALA A 216 6.81 17.34 -9.34
C ALA A 216 6.72 15.80 -9.38
N GLY A 217 7.52 15.12 -10.20
CA GLY A 217 7.35 13.68 -10.47
C GLY A 217 8.58 12.79 -10.35
N ALA A 218 9.73 13.28 -9.88
CA ALA A 218 10.94 12.47 -9.74
C ALA A 218 11.31 12.24 -8.27
N THR A 219 10.71 11.23 -7.66
CA THR A 219 11.40 10.56 -6.56
C THR A 219 12.42 9.63 -7.17
N ASP A 220 13.69 10.04 -7.14
CA ASP A 220 14.85 9.27 -7.54
C ASP A 220 14.92 7.92 -6.82
N GLU A 221 14.61 6.86 -7.54
CA GLU A 221 15.25 5.58 -7.35
C GLU A 221 16.60 5.63 -8.08
N ASN A 222 17.64 6.00 -7.41
CA ASN A 222 18.98 5.40 -7.54
C ASN A 222 20.07 6.33 -6.98
N THR A 223 20.72 5.96 -5.91
CA THR A 223 22.19 6.00 -5.80
C THR A 223 22.60 5.34 -4.48
N ALA A 224 22.90 4.07 -4.55
CA ALA A 224 23.78 3.40 -3.62
C ALA A 224 24.98 2.93 -4.45
N GLU A 225 26.02 3.72 -4.52
CA GLU A 225 27.36 3.24 -4.83
C GLU A 225 28.35 3.87 -3.85
N GLU A 226 29.05 2.96 -3.24
CA GLU A 226 30.16 3.03 -2.34
C GLU A 226 31.18 4.14 -2.66
N GLU A 227 31.65 4.82 -1.62
CA GLU A 227 33.08 5.12 -1.50
C GLU A 227 33.49 4.95 -0.04
N THR A 228 34.28 3.90 0.16
CA THR A 228 35.11 3.64 1.32
C THR A 228 36.28 4.59 1.30
N GLU A 229 36.41 5.49 2.28
CA GLU A 229 37.67 6.09 2.65
C GLU A 229 37.89 5.91 4.16
N GLU A 230 38.94 5.16 4.47
CA GLU A 230 39.53 5.04 5.78
C GLU A 230 40.21 6.38 6.17
N PRO A 231 40.16 6.82 7.41
CA PRO A 231 41.12 7.81 7.90
C PRO A 231 42.26 7.14 8.65
N GLU A 232 43.44 7.51 8.20
CA GLU A 232 44.72 7.20 8.81
C GLU A 232 44.80 7.66 10.26
N GLU A 233 45.49 6.82 11.00
CA GLU A 233 46.02 6.95 12.36
C GLU A 233 47.07 8.07 12.44
N GLU A 234 46.88 9.12 13.25
CA GLU A 234 47.99 9.88 13.81
C GLU A 234 47.86 9.96 15.33
N ALA A 235 48.75 9.21 15.93
CA ALA A 235 49.10 9.32 17.32
C ALA A 235 49.81 10.66 17.60
N ASN A 236 49.41 11.37 18.66
CA ASN A 236 50.46 11.99 19.50
C ASN A 236 49.99 12.17 20.95
N ALA A 237 50.91 11.74 21.81
CA ALA A 237 50.88 11.80 23.25
C ALA A 237 51.02 13.23 23.78
N GLU A 238 50.44 13.50 24.93
CA GLU A 238 51.11 14.04 26.12
C GLU A 238 50.10 14.44 27.20
N SER A 239 50.18 13.75 28.32
CA SER A 239 49.82 14.27 29.63
C SER A 239 51.06 15.09 30.15
N PRO A 240 51.07 15.83 31.30
CA PRO A 240 50.24 15.71 32.50
C PRO A 240 49.95 17.04 33.27
N GLU A 241 49.30 16.87 34.43
CA GLU A 241 49.35 17.70 35.68
C GLU A 241 48.63 19.07 35.66
N THR A 242 47.63 19.28 36.46
CA THR A 242 47.62 19.46 37.90
C THR A 242 46.19 19.29 38.44
#